data_b0c4bad0ef321cc1c861bfa18fd7a4e9
#
_entry.id   b0c4bad0ef321cc1c861bfa18fd7a4e9
#
_cell.length_a   1.000
_cell.length_b   1.000
_cell.length_c   1.000
_cell.angle_alpha   90.00
_cell.angle_beta   90.00
_cell.angle_gamma   90.00
#
_symmetry.space_group_name_H-M   'P 1'
#
loop_
_entity.id
_entity.type
_entity.pdbx_description
1 polymer ?
#
loop_
_entity_poly.entity_id
_entity_poly.type
_entity_poly.pdbx_seq_one_letter_code
_entity_poly.pdbx_strand_id
1 'polypeptide(L)' 'MTKEELQNQLNELIQGTIDGITIEKKDFMTFREIWINHEEKESIIGEALHNGNIIYRYRSK' A
#
# COMPACT_ATOMS: atom_id res chain seq x y z
N MET A 1 -3.69 3.82 -11.46
CA MET A 1 -2.23 3.53 -11.38
C MET A 1 -1.95 2.15 -11.93
N THR A 2 -0.83 1.98 -12.56
CA THR A 2 -0.44 0.67 -13.05
C THR A 2 0.06 -0.20 -11.90
N LYS A 3 0.09 -1.50 -12.14
CA LYS A 3 0.60 -2.44 -11.15
C LYS A 3 2.07 -2.14 -10.79
N GLU A 4 2.85 -1.75 -11.79
CA GLU A 4 4.26 -1.41 -11.58
C GLU A 4 4.41 -0.18 -10.68
N GLU A 5 3.59 0.83 -10.91
CA GLU A 5 3.61 2.03 -10.06
C GLU A 5 3.26 1.71 -8.61
N LEU A 6 2.24 0.89 -8.42
CA LEU A 6 1.82 0.48 -7.09
C LEU A 6 2.91 -0.32 -6.39
N GLN A 7 3.58 -1.20 -7.15
CA GLN A 7 4.66 -2.01 -6.62
C GLN A 7 5.85 -1.14 -6.19
N ASN A 8 6.17 -0.12 -7.01
CA ASN A 8 7.23 0.83 -6.67
C ASN A 8 6.91 1.62 -5.42
N GLN A 9 5.66 2.06 -5.28
CA GLN A 9 5.23 2.79 -4.09
C GLN A 9 5.30 1.92 -2.85
N LEU A 10 4.92 0.66 -2.97
CA LEU A 10 5.02 -0.26 -1.85
C LEU A 10 6.46 -0.44 -1.40
N ASN A 11 7.37 -0.59 -2.35
CA ASN A 11 8.80 -0.71 -2.03
C ASN A 11 9.32 0.54 -1.31
N GLU A 12 8.93 1.72 -1.78
CA GLU A 12 9.33 2.99 -1.15
C GLU A 12 8.77 3.11 0.26
N LEU A 13 7.55 2.63 0.46
CA LEU A 13 6.93 2.64 1.79
C LEU A 13 7.73 1.77 2.76
N ILE A 14 8.11 0.57 2.32
CA ILE A 14 8.86 -0.36 3.15
C ILE A 14 10.25 0.16 3.45
N GLN A 15 10.87 0.84 2.49
CA GLN A 15 12.20 1.41 2.67
C GLN A 15 12.20 2.67 3.55
N GLY A 16 11.01 3.20 3.84
CA GLY A 16 10.90 4.40 4.65
C GLY A 16 11.05 5.70 3.89
N THR A 17 11.09 5.64 2.56
CA THR A 17 11.21 6.83 1.72
C THR A 17 9.94 7.67 1.77
N ILE A 18 8.79 7.04 1.93
CA ILE A 18 7.50 7.70 2.06
C ILE A 18 6.80 7.18 3.32
N ASP A 19 5.93 8.01 3.90
CA ASP A 19 5.25 7.68 5.16
C ASP A 19 3.98 6.87 4.97
N GLY A 20 3.38 6.94 3.80
CA GLY A 20 2.14 6.23 3.53
C GLY A 20 1.77 6.30 2.06
N ILE A 21 0.86 5.42 1.68
CA ILE A 21 0.35 5.36 0.31
C ILE A 21 -1.17 5.46 0.38
N THR A 22 -1.75 6.41 -0.36
CA THR A 22 -3.21 6.50 -0.48
C THR A 22 -3.64 5.76 -1.73
N ILE A 23 -4.45 4.73 -1.56
CA ILE A 23 -4.92 3.89 -2.65
C ILE A 23 -6.40 4.18 -2.88
N GLU A 24 -6.73 4.57 -4.11
CA GLU A 24 -8.12 4.79 -4.50
C GLU A 24 -8.85 3.47 -4.62
N LYS A 25 -10.17 3.52 -4.46
CA LYS A 25 -11.01 2.32 -4.52
C LYS A 25 -10.79 1.54 -5.82
N LYS A 26 -10.63 2.22 -6.94
CA LYS A 26 -10.42 1.57 -8.24
C LYS A 26 -9.10 0.80 -8.33
N ASP A 27 -8.12 1.19 -7.52
CA ASP A 27 -6.80 0.56 -7.53
C ASP A 27 -6.62 -0.46 -6.41
N PHE A 28 -7.60 -0.57 -5.53
CA PHE A 28 -7.49 -1.41 -4.35
C PHE A 28 -7.22 -2.88 -4.69
N MET A 29 -7.94 -3.43 -5.66
CA MET A 29 -7.79 -4.83 -6.02
C MET A 29 -6.39 -5.13 -6.55
N THR A 30 -5.86 -4.25 -7.37
CA THR A 30 -4.51 -4.41 -7.91
C THR A 30 -3.47 -4.31 -6.80
N PHE A 31 -3.62 -3.32 -5.93
CA PHE A 31 -2.70 -3.15 -4.81
C PHE A 31 -2.76 -4.34 -3.87
N ARG A 32 -3.95 -4.84 -3.59
CA ARG A 32 -4.14 -5.98 -2.71
C ARG A 32 -3.39 -7.21 -3.21
N GLU A 33 -3.42 -7.46 -4.52
CA GLU A 33 -2.69 -8.58 -5.09
C GLU A 33 -1.19 -8.48 -4.86
N ILE A 34 -0.64 -7.27 -4.99
CA ILE A 34 0.77 -7.02 -4.76
C ILE A 34 1.10 -7.19 -3.28
N TRP A 35 0.30 -6.58 -2.44
CA TRP A 35 0.49 -6.57 -0.99
C TRP A 35 0.42 -7.96 -0.39
N ILE A 36 -0.60 -8.73 -0.75
CA ILE A 36 -0.84 -10.04 -0.16
C ILE A 36 0.27 -11.04 -0.49
N ASN A 37 0.96 -10.82 -1.60
CA ASN A 37 2.07 -11.68 -2.03
C ASN A 37 3.43 -11.17 -1.54
N HIS A 38 3.45 -10.05 -0.83
CA HIS A 38 4.70 -9.46 -0.35
C HIS A 38 5.13 -10.09 0.97
N GLU A 39 6.43 -10.23 1.15
CA GLU A 39 6.99 -10.80 2.39
C GLU A 39 6.69 -9.95 3.61
N GLU A 40 6.59 -8.65 3.42
CA GLU A 40 6.36 -7.69 4.49
C GLU A 40 4.88 -7.35 4.71
N LYS A 41 3.98 -8.16 4.17
CA LYS A 41 2.54 -7.87 4.22
C LYS A 41 2.00 -7.64 5.63
N GLU A 42 2.56 -8.32 6.61
CA GLU A 42 2.11 -8.21 8.00
C GLU A 42 2.52 -6.90 8.65
N SER A 43 3.51 -6.23 8.08
CA SER A 43 3.99 -4.94 8.59
C SER A 43 3.25 -3.76 7.96
N ILE A 44 2.35 -4.02 7.02
CA ILE A 44 1.60 -2.98 6.33
C ILE A 44 0.19 -2.91 6.89
N ILE A 45 -0.19 -1.72 7.31
CA ILE A 45 -1.49 -1.46 7.94
C ILE A 45 -2.32 -0.58 7.04
N GLY A 46 -3.55 -1.01 6.74
CA GLY A 46 -4.48 -0.23 5.94
C GLY A 46 -5.52 0.45 6.83
N GLU A 47 -5.84 1.69 6.52
CA GLU A 47 -6.85 2.45 7.24
C GLU A 47 -7.82 3.07 6.23
N ALA A 48 -9.12 2.84 6.43
CA ALA A 48 -10.14 3.35 5.53
C ALA A 48 -10.33 4.85 5.73
N LEU A 49 -10.48 5.56 4.63
CA LEU A 49 -10.76 6.99 4.64
C LEU A 49 -12.22 7.25 4.26
N HIS A 50 -12.69 8.47 4.52
CA HIS A 50 -14.10 8.84 4.34
C HIS A 50 -14.61 8.73 2.91
N ASN A 51 -13.74 8.95 1.94
CA ASN A 51 -14.14 8.99 0.52
C ASN A 51 -13.95 7.65 -0.21
N GLY A 52 -13.80 6.57 0.55
CA GLY A 52 -13.61 5.25 -0.04
C GLY A 52 -12.17 4.90 -0.37
N ASN A 53 -11.26 5.82 -0.12
CA ASN A 53 -9.84 5.54 -0.29
C ASN A 53 -9.29 4.82 0.94
N ILE A 54 -8.13 4.21 0.79
CA ILE A 54 -7.46 3.52 1.88
C ILE A 54 -6.03 4.01 1.93
N ILE A 55 -5.55 4.36 3.13
CA ILE A 55 -4.16 4.73 3.30
C ILE A 55 -3.42 3.55 3.92
N TYR A 56 -2.28 3.20 3.33
CA TYR A 56 -1.43 2.12 3.83
C TYR A 56 -0.16 2.69 4.42
N ARG A 57 0.22 2.17 5.56
CA ARG A 57 1.44 2.57 6.25
C ARG A 57 2.27 1.36 6.61
N TYR A 58 3.58 1.53 6.61
CA TYR A 58 4.50 0.49 7.00
C TYR A 58 4.83 0.67 8.48
N ARG A 59 4.66 -0.40 9.23
CA ARG A 59 4.97 -0.39 10.65
C ARG A 59 6.17 -1.31 10.88
N SER A 60 7.32 -0.71 11.12
CA SER A 60 8.49 -1.49 11.47
C SER A 60 8.37 -1.94 12.92
N LYS A 61 8.87 -3.10 13.17
CA LYS A 61 8.86 -3.64 14.56
C LYS A 61 9.91 -2.98 15.41
#